data_8d1f00e635075f949dc97c8c18b2e4f1
#
_entry.id   8d1f00e635075f949dc97c8c18b2e4f1
#
_cell.length_a   1.000
_cell.length_b   1.000
_cell.length_c   1.000
_cell.angle_alpha   90.00
_cell.angle_beta   90.00
_cell.angle_gamma   90.00
#
_symmetry.space_group_name_H-M   'P 1'
#
loop_
_entity.id
_entity.type
_entity.pdbx_description
1 polymer ?
#
loop_
_entity_poly.entity_id
_entity_poly.type
_entity_poly.pdbx_seq_one_letter_code
_entity_poly.pdbx_strand_id
1 'polypeptide(L)'
;MGIDRNCMDQPYLVGRMVAIIETAIVVPSGFAHKVTVDPKGYTLNYYLDKAIAKGGDYADDLMMLQSKAGIASRSLDADGQYWIGYYNQRADIDRKRIGQQIKDRRIELNYSQQYLAKMTRMTAATISKLENGRWSASVDMLSRVASALHLELNLD
;
A
#
# COMPACT_ATOMS: atom_id res chain seq x y z
N MET A 1 7.96 -9.35 12.64
CA MET A 1 9.02 -9.00 11.65
C MET A 1 8.64 -7.65 11.08
N GLY A 2 9.41 -6.61 11.35
CA GLY A 2 9.13 -5.27 10.83
C GLY A 2 9.40 -5.19 9.33
N ILE A 3 8.57 -4.42 8.60
CA ILE A 3 8.78 -4.12 7.19
C ILE A 3 10.07 -3.32 7.08
N ASP A 4 11.11 -3.86 6.46
CA ASP A 4 12.31 -3.09 6.14
C ASP A 4 12.03 -2.21 4.91
N ARG A 5 11.60 -0.97 5.18
CA ARG A 5 11.35 0.04 4.14
C ARG A 5 12.63 0.52 3.44
N ASN A 6 13.78 0.19 3.99
CA ASN A 6 15.09 0.53 3.44
C ASN A 6 15.71 -0.63 2.64
N CYS A 7 15.01 -1.76 2.54
CA CYS A 7 15.48 -2.86 1.71
C CYS A 7 15.64 -2.40 0.26
N MET A 8 16.85 -2.55 -0.26
CA MET A 8 17.26 -2.14 -1.61
C MET A 8 17.40 -3.34 -2.55
N ASP A 9 17.02 -4.55 -2.10
CA ASP A 9 17.08 -5.73 -2.95
C ASP A 9 16.16 -5.57 -4.16
N GLN A 10 16.71 -5.78 -5.34
CA GLN A 10 15.99 -5.60 -6.59
C GLN A 10 14.67 -6.38 -6.64
N PRO A 11 14.59 -7.67 -6.29
CA PRO A 11 13.34 -8.40 -6.27
C PRO A 11 12.29 -7.77 -5.34
N TYR A 12 12.70 -7.33 -4.16
CA TYR A 12 11.81 -6.64 -3.22
C TYR A 12 11.22 -5.36 -3.83
N LEU A 13 12.06 -4.53 -4.47
CA LEU A 13 11.61 -3.29 -5.10
C LEU A 13 10.69 -3.55 -6.30
N VAL A 14 10.97 -4.58 -7.08
CA VAL A 14 10.10 -5.02 -8.19
C VAL A 14 8.73 -5.47 -7.67
N GLY A 15 8.69 -6.25 -6.59
CA GLY A 15 7.44 -6.66 -5.95
C GLY A 15 6.60 -5.46 -5.51
N ARG A 16 7.22 -4.44 -4.93
CA ARG A 16 6.54 -3.18 -4.58
C ARG A 16 5.97 -2.45 -5.80
N MET A 17 6.75 -2.34 -6.88
CA MET A 17 6.26 -1.72 -8.13
C MET A 17 5.04 -2.44 -8.68
N VAL A 18 5.06 -3.77 -8.72
CA VAL A 18 3.94 -4.58 -9.21
C VAL A 18 2.67 -4.34 -8.40
N ALA A 19 2.77 -4.30 -7.07
CA ALA A 19 1.62 -4.02 -6.20
C ALA A 19 1.01 -2.62 -6.46
N ILE A 20 1.86 -1.62 -6.73
CA ILE A 20 1.41 -0.27 -7.09
C ILE A 20 0.73 -0.27 -8.47
N ILE A 21 1.33 -0.93 -9.47
CA ILE A 21 0.79 -1.00 -10.84
C ILE A 21 -0.61 -1.62 -10.83
N GLU A 22 -0.82 -2.74 -10.12
CA GLU A 22 -2.13 -3.38 -9.98
C GLU A 22 -3.18 -2.47 -9.32
N THR A 23 -2.75 -1.55 -8.48
CA THR A 23 -3.63 -0.57 -7.85
C THR A 23 -3.93 0.61 -8.78
N ALA A 24 -2.92 1.07 -9.51
CA ALA A 24 -3.00 2.26 -10.34
C ALA A 24 -3.77 2.06 -11.65
N ILE A 25 -3.63 0.87 -12.28
CA ILE A 25 -4.22 0.58 -13.60
C ILE A 25 -4.79 -0.83 -13.66
N VAL A 26 -5.67 -1.05 -14.65
CA VAL A 26 -6.19 -2.39 -14.96
C VAL A 26 -5.08 -3.23 -15.61
N VAL A 27 -4.82 -4.41 -15.05
CA VAL A 27 -3.84 -5.37 -15.53
C VAL A 27 -4.48 -6.75 -15.77
N PRO A 28 -3.86 -7.64 -16.56
CA PRO A 28 -4.37 -8.99 -16.75
C PRO A 28 -4.37 -9.81 -15.47
N SER A 29 -5.29 -10.77 -15.37
CA SER A 29 -5.28 -11.74 -14.28
C SER A 29 -3.93 -12.47 -14.19
N GLY A 30 -3.43 -12.62 -12.97
CA GLY A 30 -2.12 -13.22 -12.71
C GLY A 30 -0.93 -12.35 -13.10
N PHE A 31 -1.12 -11.04 -13.24
CA PHE A 31 -0.05 -10.11 -13.62
C PHE A 31 1.19 -10.23 -12.73
N ALA A 32 1.03 -10.27 -11.41
CA ALA A 32 2.14 -10.40 -10.47
C ALA A 32 2.98 -11.66 -10.75
N HIS A 33 2.33 -12.78 -11.03
CA HIS A 33 3.05 -14.02 -11.39
C HIS A 33 3.70 -13.93 -12.78
N LYS A 34 3.03 -13.32 -13.77
CA LYS A 34 3.61 -13.14 -15.11
C LYS A 34 4.90 -12.34 -15.09
N VAL A 35 5.01 -11.35 -14.21
CA VAL A 35 6.25 -10.57 -14.04
C VAL A 35 7.38 -11.45 -13.49
N THR A 36 7.11 -12.39 -12.59
CA THR A 36 8.16 -13.24 -12.01
C THR A 36 8.79 -14.20 -13.02
N VAL A 37 8.03 -14.63 -14.01
CA VAL A 37 8.50 -15.60 -15.03
C VAL A 37 8.97 -14.94 -16.34
N ASP A 38 8.95 -13.60 -16.42
CA ASP A 38 9.41 -12.85 -17.59
C ASP A 38 10.89 -12.43 -17.42
N PRO A 39 11.83 -13.22 -17.95
CA PRO A 39 13.26 -12.99 -17.73
C PRO A 39 13.79 -11.71 -18.37
N LYS A 40 13.06 -11.12 -19.31
CA LYS A 40 13.45 -9.88 -20.02
C LYS A 40 12.75 -8.63 -19.48
N GLY A 41 11.83 -8.79 -18.52
CA GLY A 41 11.11 -7.69 -17.91
C GLY A 41 10.16 -6.94 -18.84
N TYR A 42 9.82 -7.46 -20.01
CA TYR A 42 8.91 -6.78 -20.95
C TYR A 42 7.53 -6.53 -20.36
N THR A 43 7.01 -7.52 -19.63
CA THR A 43 5.70 -7.42 -18.98
C THR A 43 5.70 -6.30 -17.95
N LEU A 44 6.72 -6.26 -17.08
CA LEU A 44 6.84 -5.22 -16.06
C LEU A 44 6.96 -3.83 -16.71
N ASN A 45 7.92 -3.66 -17.64
CA ASN A 45 8.21 -2.36 -18.24
C ASN A 45 7.00 -1.79 -18.98
N TYR A 46 6.28 -2.62 -19.74
CA TYR A 46 5.09 -2.19 -20.47
C TYR A 46 3.99 -1.61 -19.56
N TYR A 47 3.70 -2.29 -18.43
CA TYR A 47 2.69 -1.81 -17.49
C TYR A 47 3.19 -0.71 -16.59
N LEU A 48 4.48 -0.67 -16.28
CA LEU A 48 5.13 0.41 -15.54
C LEU A 48 5.01 1.74 -16.29
N ASP A 49 5.37 1.75 -17.57
CA ASP A 49 5.26 2.95 -18.41
C ASP A 49 3.80 3.44 -18.50
N LYS A 50 2.85 2.52 -18.64
CA LYS A 50 1.42 2.86 -18.62
C LYS A 50 0.95 3.45 -17.29
N ALA A 51 1.40 2.89 -16.17
CA ALA A 51 1.02 3.37 -14.85
C ALA A 51 1.62 4.76 -14.56
N ILE A 52 2.87 5.00 -14.95
CA ILE A 52 3.52 6.31 -14.84
C ILE A 52 2.81 7.33 -15.75
N ALA A 53 2.51 6.97 -16.99
CA ALA A 53 1.84 7.85 -17.96
C ALA A 53 0.41 8.24 -17.52
N LYS A 54 -0.27 7.39 -16.76
CA LYS A 54 -1.57 7.72 -16.18
C LYS A 54 -1.47 8.85 -15.16
N GLY A 55 -0.32 9.01 -14.51
CA GLY A 55 -0.10 10.00 -13.46
C GLY A 55 -0.85 9.65 -12.15
N GLY A 56 -1.01 10.65 -11.30
CA GLY A 56 -1.68 10.52 -10.00
C GLY A 56 -0.73 10.16 -8.87
N ASP A 57 -1.28 9.79 -7.72
CA ASP A 57 -0.57 9.66 -6.44
C ASP A 57 0.57 8.63 -6.42
N TYR A 58 0.61 7.72 -7.41
CA TYR A 58 1.59 6.64 -7.47
C TYR A 58 2.71 6.83 -8.49
N ALA A 59 2.62 7.84 -9.37
CA ALA A 59 3.61 8.03 -10.43
C ALA A 59 5.02 8.29 -9.88
N ASP A 60 5.13 9.18 -8.90
CA ASP A 60 6.40 9.53 -8.25
C ASP A 60 7.01 8.33 -7.51
N ASP A 61 6.17 7.56 -6.79
CA ASP A 61 6.60 6.34 -6.10
C ASP A 61 7.13 5.31 -7.09
N LEU A 62 6.48 5.13 -8.25
CA LEU A 62 6.92 4.21 -9.30
C LEU A 62 8.24 4.64 -9.92
N MET A 63 8.40 5.92 -10.27
CA MET A 63 9.65 6.44 -10.82
C MET A 63 10.80 6.30 -9.82
N MET A 64 10.56 6.57 -8.54
CA MET A 64 11.56 6.38 -7.49
C MET A 64 11.96 4.90 -7.34
N LEU A 65 11.01 3.98 -7.33
CA LEU A 65 11.28 2.54 -7.22
C LEU A 65 12.02 2.02 -8.45
N GLN A 66 11.63 2.46 -9.66
CA GLN A 66 12.32 2.11 -10.91
C GLN A 66 13.77 2.55 -10.90
N SER A 67 14.06 3.78 -10.47
CA SER A 67 15.43 4.30 -10.40
C SER A 67 16.32 3.51 -9.44
N LYS A 68 15.74 2.94 -8.37
CA LYS A 68 16.46 2.14 -7.37
C LYS A 68 16.61 0.68 -7.76
N ALA A 69 15.59 0.09 -8.38
CA ALA A 69 15.61 -1.32 -8.75
C ALA A 69 16.45 -1.61 -9.99
N GLY A 70 16.60 -0.65 -10.91
CA GLY A 70 17.19 -0.90 -12.22
C GLY A 70 16.29 -1.80 -13.07
N ILE A 71 16.85 -2.34 -14.17
CA ILE A 71 16.13 -3.27 -15.05
C ILE A 71 16.28 -4.69 -14.49
N ALA A 72 15.17 -5.34 -14.19
CA ALA A 72 15.17 -6.74 -13.79
C ALA A 72 15.52 -7.61 -14.99
N SER A 73 16.64 -8.32 -14.93
CA SER A 73 17.14 -9.17 -16.02
C SER A 73 17.09 -10.66 -15.70
N ARG A 74 16.48 -11.06 -14.58
CA ARG A 74 16.42 -12.46 -14.13
C ARG A 74 15.00 -12.85 -13.72
N SER A 75 14.72 -14.16 -13.76
CA SER A 75 13.48 -14.68 -13.18
C SER A 75 13.42 -14.41 -11.68
N LEU A 76 12.27 -13.90 -11.23
CA LEU A 76 11.98 -13.58 -9.81
C LEU A 76 11.10 -14.66 -9.16
N ASP A 77 10.77 -15.73 -9.87
CA ASP A 77 9.77 -16.73 -9.49
C ASP A 77 10.06 -17.40 -8.14
N ALA A 78 11.33 -17.73 -7.90
CA ALA A 78 11.76 -18.37 -6.65
C ALA A 78 12.18 -17.35 -5.56
N ASP A 79 12.02 -16.05 -5.80
CA ASP A 79 12.57 -15.04 -4.92
C ASP A 79 11.55 -14.60 -3.87
N GLY A 80 11.70 -15.11 -2.63
CA GLY A 80 10.86 -14.73 -1.51
C GLY A 80 10.83 -13.21 -1.26
N GLN A 81 11.90 -12.49 -1.60
CA GLN A 81 11.97 -11.04 -1.44
C GLN A 81 10.99 -10.31 -2.36
N TYR A 82 10.75 -10.81 -3.58
CA TYR A 82 9.73 -10.28 -4.48
C TYR A 82 8.34 -10.29 -3.82
N TRP A 83 7.91 -11.44 -3.31
CA TRP A 83 6.60 -11.58 -2.69
C TRP A 83 6.49 -10.81 -1.38
N ILE A 84 7.57 -10.74 -0.60
CA ILE A 84 7.62 -9.90 0.60
C ILE A 84 7.42 -8.42 0.22
N GLY A 85 8.11 -7.93 -0.81
CA GLY A 85 7.95 -6.57 -1.30
C GLY A 85 6.53 -6.29 -1.81
N TYR A 86 5.96 -7.22 -2.57
CA TYR A 86 4.60 -7.14 -3.09
C TYR A 86 3.56 -7.03 -1.96
N TYR A 87 3.54 -7.96 -1.02
CA TYR A 87 2.55 -7.96 0.07
C TYR A 87 2.75 -6.81 1.04
N ASN A 88 3.98 -6.40 1.30
CA ASN A 88 4.25 -5.23 2.13
C ASN A 88 3.68 -3.96 1.51
N GLN A 89 3.85 -3.78 0.21
CA GLN A 89 3.32 -2.62 -0.51
C GLN A 89 1.79 -2.63 -0.56
N ARG A 90 1.16 -3.80 -0.78
CA ARG A 90 -0.29 -3.94 -0.71
C ARG A 90 -0.82 -3.52 0.66
N ALA A 91 -0.21 -4.02 1.73
CA ALA A 91 -0.59 -3.65 3.09
C ALA A 91 -0.40 -2.14 3.38
N ASP A 92 0.63 -1.51 2.81
CA ASP A 92 0.81 -0.05 2.95
C ASP A 92 -0.29 0.74 2.21
N ILE A 93 -0.67 0.31 1.01
CA ILE A 93 -1.77 0.90 0.23
C ILE A 93 -3.08 0.80 1.01
N ASP A 94 -3.40 -0.38 1.53
CA ASP A 94 -4.63 -0.61 2.28
C ASP A 94 -4.67 0.22 3.57
N ARG A 95 -3.56 0.32 4.30
CA ARG A 95 -3.47 1.18 5.49
C ARG A 95 -3.72 2.66 5.17
N LYS A 96 -3.15 3.17 4.07
CA LYS A 96 -3.38 4.55 3.62
C LYS A 96 -4.85 4.77 3.25
N ARG A 97 -5.45 3.83 2.50
CA ARG A 97 -6.85 3.88 2.09
C ARG A 97 -7.80 3.90 3.30
N ILE A 98 -7.61 2.98 4.23
CA ILE A 98 -8.41 2.90 5.47
C ILE A 98 -8.21 4.17 6.31
N GLY A 99 -6.98 4.62 6.47
CA GLY A 99 -6.67 5.84 7.22
C GLY A 99 -7.34 7.07 6.62
N GLN A 100 -7.36 7.21 5.29
CA GLN A 100 -8.04 8.30 4.62
C GLN A 100 -9.58 8.24 4.83
N GLN A 101 -10.20 7.07 4.72
CA GLN A 101 -11.63 6.89 4.98
C GLN A 101 -12.01 7.30 6.41
N ILE A 102 -11.19 6.92 7.39
CA ILE A 102 -11.37 7.32 8.80
C ILE A 102 -11.30 8.84 8.94
N LYS A 103 -10.29 9.46 8.33
CA LYS A 103 -10.09 10.91 8.36
C LYS A 103 -11.26 11.66 7.74
N ASP A 104 -11.71 11.25 6.55
CA ASP A 104 -12.80 11.89 5.82
C ASP A 104 -14.09 11.81 6.64
N ARG A 105 -14.41 10.62 7.17
CA ARG A 105 -15.62 10.45 8.00
C ARG A 105 -15.56 11.26 9.29
N ARG A 106 -14.40 11.34 9.94
CA ARG A 106 -14.22 12.18 11.11
C ARG A 106 -14.48 13.66 10.80
N ILE A 107 -13.97 14.14 9.65
CA ILE A 107 -14.18 15.53 9.21
C ILE A 107 -15.65 15.79 8.89
N GLU A 108 -16.33 14.87 8.18
CA GLU A 108 -17.78 14.97 7.93
C GLU A 108 -18.59 15.12 9.21
N LEU A 109 -18.21 14.42 10.27
CA LEU A 109 -18.86 14.51 11.58
C LEU A 109 -18.39 15.73 12.41
N ASN A 110 -17.51 16.57 11.86
CA ASN A 110 -16.91 17.72 12.55
C ASN A 110 -16.17 17.33 13.85
N TYR A 111 -15.59 16.11 13.91
CA TYR A 111 -14.83 15.66 15.08
C TYR A 111 -13.36 16.08 14.96
N SER A 112 -12.79 16.58 16.09
CA SER A 112 -11.34 16.73 16.19
C SER A 112 -10.66 15.37 16.40
N GLN A 113 -9.37 15.25 16.07
CA GLN A 113 -8.59 14.05 16.41
C GLN A 113 -8.60 13.77 17.92
N GLN A 114 -8.58 14.82 18.74
CA GLN A 114 -8.66 14.69 20.20
C GLN A 114 -10.00 14.14 20.66
N TYR A 115 -11.10 14.59 20.05
CA TYR A 115 -12.43 14.08 20.36
C TYR A 115 -12.58 12.59 19.98
N LEU A 116 -12.17 12.21 18.77
CA LEU A 116 -12.17 10.81 18.36
C LEU A 116 -11.27 9.94 19.24
N ALA A 117 -10.10 10.45 19.62
CA ALA A 117 -9.19 9.76 20.53
C ALA A 117 -9.85 9.47 21.90
N LYS A 118 -10.57 10.44 22.45
CA LYS A 118 -11.32 10.26 23.70
C LYS A 118 -12.41 9.19 23.56
N MET A 119 -13.21 9.23 22.49
CA MET A 119 -14.27 8.25 22.24
C MET A 119 -13.74 6.82 22.10
N THR A 120 -12.58 6.67 21.46
CA THR A 120 -11.97 5.36 21.17
C THR A 120 -11.00 4.87 22.25
N ARG A 121 -10.78 5.66 23.30
CA ARG A 121 -9.78 5.40 24.36
C ARG A 121 -8.37 5.26 23.80
N MET A 122 -8.02 6.11 22.83
CA MET A 122 -6.70 6.20 22.22
C MET A 122 -6.09 7.57 22.48
N THR A 123 -4.84 7.78 22.06
CA THR A 123 -4.21 9.11 22.04
C THR A 123 -4.48 9.82 20.70
N ALA A 124 -4.46 11.15 20.68
CA ALA A 124 -4.57 11.90 19.44
C ALA A 124 -3.42 11.58 18.47
N ALA A 125 -2.23 11.30 19.01
CA ALA A 125 -1.09 10.85 18.19
C ALA A 125 -1.35 9.48 17.53
N THR A 126 -2.04 8.58 18.20
CA THR A 126 -2.46 7.30 17.64
C THR A 126 -3.46 7.48 16.50
N ILE A 127 -4.48 8.33 16.70
CA ILE A 127 -5.45 8.66 15.65
C ILE A 127 -4.75 9.29 14.44
N SER A 128 -3.84 10.24 14.67
CA SER A 128 -3.06 10.85 13.59
C SER A 128 -2.23 9.83 12.79
N LYS A 129 -1.55 8.89 13.46
CA LYS A 129 -0.80 7.81 12.80
C LYS A 129 -1.72 6.89 11.99
N LEU A 130 -2.90 6.57 12.52
CA LEU A 130 -3.90 5.75 11.87
C LEU A 130 -4.42 6.42 10.59
N GLU A 131 -4.83 7.69 10.67
CA GLU A 131 -5.32 8.48 9.54
C GLU A 131 -4.27 8.64 8.42
N ASN A 132 -2.99 8.66 8.77
CA ASN A 132 -1.88 8.75 7.81
C ASN A 132 -1.36 7.39 7.32
N GLY A 133 -2.00 6.27 7.67
CA GLY A 133 -1.60 4.93 7.28
C GLY A 133 -0.23 4.50 7.83
N ARG A 134 0.26 5.18 8.87
CA ARG A 134 1.59 4.92 9.46
C ARG A 134 1.59 3.89 10.59
N TRP A 135 0.44 3.28 10.83
CA TRP A 135 0.28 2.31 11.90
C TRP A 135 -0.62 1.15 11.51
N SER A 136 -0.20 -0.08 11.90
CA SER A 136 -1.03 -1.27 11.80
C SER A 136 -1.94 -1.33 13.02
N ALA A 137 -3.21 -0.99 12.84
CA ALA A 137 -4.20 -1.14 13.90
C ALA A 137 -4.65 -2.58 14.04
N SER A 138 -4.92 -3.03 15.27
CA SER A 138 -5.62 -4.30 15.48
C SER A 138 -7.09 -4.18 15.07
N VAL A 139 -7.73 -5.33 14.83
CA VAL A 139 -9.17 -5.38 14.50
C VAL A 139 -10.01 -4.73 15.61
N ASP A 140 -9.65 -4.93 16.89
CA ASP A 140 -10.31 -4.29 18.03
C ASP A 140 -10.23 -2.76 17.96
N MET A 141 -9.07 -2.21 17.62
CA MET A 141 -8.90 -0.75 17.48
C MET A 141 -9.72 -0.21 16.31
N LEU A 142 -9.70 -0.90 15.16
CA LEU A 142 -10.51 -0.50 14.00
C LEU A 142 -12.00 -0.59 14.31
N SER A 143 -12.45 -1.61 15.03
CA SER A 143 -13.84 -1.76 15.46
C SER A 143 -14.31 -0.60 16.34
N ARG A 144 -13.46 -0.19 17.31
CA ARG A 144 -13.78 0.99 18.17
C ARG A 144 -13.86 2.28 17.36
N VAL A 145 -12.95 2.47 16.41
CA VAL A 145 -12.94 3.65 15.54
C VAL A 145 -14.17 3.65 14.62
N ALA A 146 -14.47 2.51 13.98
CA ALA A 146 -15.64 2.38 13.13
C ALA A 146 -16.94 2.66 13.89
N SER A 147 -17.09 2.08 15.08
CA SER A 147 -18.26 2.35 15.95
C SER A 147 -18.38 3.82 16.30
N ALA A 148 -17.28 4.49 16.66
CA ALA A 148 -17.27 5.91 17.01
C ALA A 148 -17.62 6.83 15.82
N LEU A 149 -17.34 6.38 14.59
CA LEU A 149 -17.58 7.10 13.35
C LEU A 149 -18.87 6.66 12.63
N HIS A 150 -19.63 5.74 13.21
CA HIS A 150 -20.83 5.14 12.60
C HIS A 150 -20.52 4.51 11.23
N LEU A 151 -19.38 3.83 11.13
CA LEU A 151 -18.96 3.04 9.96
C LEU A 151 -19.19 1.55 10.22
N GLU A 152 -19.53 0.82 9.17
CA GLU A 152 -19.52 -0.64 9.18
C GLU A 152 -18.16 -1.16 8.76
N LEU A 153 -17.63 -2.17 9.49
CA LEU A 153 -16.44 -2.89 9.09
C LEU A 153 -16.87 -4.07 8.22
N ASN A 154 -16.62 -3.96 6.92
CA ASN A 154 -16.75 -5.09 6.01
C ASN A 154 -15.39 -5.77 5.89
N LEU A 155 -15.33 -7.02 6.32
CA LEU A 155 -14.15 -7.89 6.23
C LEU A 155 -14.34 -8.85 5.05
N ASP A 156 -14.40 -8.30 3.83
CA ASP A 156 -14.46 -9.09 2.59
C ASP A 156 -13.06 -9.57 2.16
#